data_8025ab677eb146cb04736808b163a266
#
_entry.id   8025ab677eb146cb04736808b163a266
#
_cell.length_a   1.000
_cell.length_b   1.000
_cell.length_c   1.000
_cell.angle_alpha   90.00
_cell.angle_beta   90.00
_cell.angle_gamma   90.00
#
_symmetry.space_group_name_H-M   'P 1'
#
loop_
_entity.id
_entity.type
_entity.pdbx_description
1 polymer ?
#
loop_
_entity_poly.entity_id
_entity_poly.type
_entity_poly.pdbx_seq_one_letter_code
_entity_poly.pdbx_strand_id
1 'polypeptide(L)'
;TSPQGSPSQDWLKIARSSKTRSKIRNYFRQAEKTDRNEKIARGWEALEKELRKRGLTVENQEDFVPGLNKVARDLGLSGKDDVLAAVGAGTSGPSTVAQKLVLAYLQQRHPADDLSTLVKENPPVRRHDSDIIVEGEGGVSVVLANCCAPIPGDAIVGYSTRTRGITIHRIDCPNILNAQMGRVVQVSWGRPSGKL
;
A
#
# COMPACT_ATOMS: atom_id res chain seq x y z
N THR A 1 -0.98 -45.90 -19.41
CA THR A 1 -0.63 -44.61 -18.79
C THR A 1 -0.24 -44.85 -17.35
N SER A 2 0.96 -44.41 -16.98
CA SER A 2 1.42 -44.47 -15.57
C SER A 2 0.37 -43.78 -14.66
N PRO A 3 0.07 -44.33 -13.48
CA PRO A 3 -0.85 -43.71 -12.51
C PRO A 3 -0.45 -42.29 -12.11
N GLN A 4 0.80 -41.90 -12.35
CA GLN A 4 1.37 -40.59 -12.04
C GLN A 4 1.53 -39.68 -13.28
N GLY A 5 1.10 -40.14 -14.47
CA GLY A 5 1.21 -39.39 -15.71
C GLY A 5 0.16 -38.29 -15.84
N SER A 6 0.59 -37.03 -15.98
CA SER A 6 -0.30 -35.91 -16.31
C SER A 6 -0.65 -35.92 -17.82
N PRO A 7 -1.87 -35.52 -18.20
CA PRO A 7 -2.23 -35.41 -19.62
C PRO A 7 -1.40 -34.29 -20.29
N SER A 8 -1.01 -34.51 -21.56
CA SER A 8 -0.44 -33.46 -22.40
C SER A 8 -1.55 -32.70 -23.14
N GLN A 9 -1.32 -31.40 -23.43
CA GLN A 9 -2.24 -30.58 -24.24
C GLN A 9 -2.46 -31.16 -25.63
N ASP A 10 -1.45 -31.86 -26.22
CA ASP A 10 -1.56 -32.51 -27.51
C ASP A 10 -2.61 -33.63 -27.53
N TRP A 11 -2.95 -34.19 -26.38
CA TRP A 11 -4.01 -35.17 -26.24
C TRP A 11 -5.38 -34.61 -26.62
N LEU A 12 -5.59 -33.29 -26.58
CA LEU A 12 -6.81 -32.67 -27.09
C LEU A 12 -6.99 -32.83 -28.61
N LYS A 13 -5.88 -32.93 -29.35
CA LYS A 13 -5.89 -33.14 -30.79
C LYS A 13 -6.23 -34.62 -31.15
N ILE A 14 -5.80 -35.55 -30.29
CA ILE A 14 -5.90 -36.98 -30.54
C ILE A 14 -7.21 -37.56 -29.97
N ALA A 15 -7.73 -36.98 -28.90
CA ALA A 15 -8.92 -37.44 -28.22
C ALA A 15 -10.16 -37.33 -29.12
N ARG A 16 -10.78 -38.45 -29.45
CA ARG A 16 -11.98 -38.53 -30.28
C ARG A 16 -13.28 -38.29 -29.52
N SER A 17 -13.32 -38.73 -28.23
CA SER A 17 -14.52 -38.62 -27.41
C SER A 17 -14.64 -37.20 -26.78
N SER A 18 -15.83 -36.62 -26.86
CA SER A 18 -16.15 -35.32 -26.22
C SER A 18 -15.96 -35.40 -24.70
N LYS A 19 -16.29 -36.53 -24.08
CA LYS A 19 -16.09 -36.77 -22.65
C LYS A 19 -14.61 -36.73 -22.26
N THR A 20 -13.73 -37.34 -23.09
CA THR A 20 -12.28 -37.32 -22.85
C THR A 20 -11.72 -35.91 -23.03
N ARG A 21 -12.11 -35.17 -24.04
CA ARG A 21 -11.71 -33.78 -24.26
C ARG A 21 -12.12 -32.88 -23.08
N SER A 22 -13.34 -33.06 -22.56
CA SER A 22 -13.82 -32.31 -21.40
C SER A 22 -13.00 -32.61 -20.15
N LYS A 23 -12.64 -33.86 -19.88
CA LYS A 23 -11.78 -34.23 -18.75
C LYS A 23 -10.38 -33.59 -18.86
N ILE A 24 -9.77 -33.62 -20.06
CA ILE A 24 -8.45 -32.99 -20.28
C ILE A 24 -8.52 -31.49 -20.07
N ARG A 25 -9.54 -30.80 -20.63
CA ARG A 25 -9.72 -29.34 -20.41
C ARG A 25 -9.92 -29.00 -18.93
N ASN A 26 -10.70 -29.80 -18.22
CA ASN A 26 -10.92 -29.58 -16.81
C ASN A 26 -9.65 -29.78 -15.99
N TYR A 27 -8.83 -30.76 -16.33
CA TYR A 27 -7.53 -30.97 -15.70
C TYR A 27 -6.64 -29.74 -15.84
N PHE A 28 -6.45 -29.22 -17.06
CA PHE A 28 -5.63 -28.04 -17.31
C PHE A 28 -6.20 -26.79 -16.63
N ARG A 29 -7.52 -26.60 -16.64
CA ARG A 29 -8.17 -25.49 -15.93
C ARG A 29 -7.93 -25.57 -14.43
N GLN A 30 -7.99 -26.75 -13.85
CA GLN A 30 -7.67 -26.95 -12.45
C GLN A 30 -6.19 -26.70 -12.15
N ALA A 31 -5.29 -27.18 -12.98
CA ALA A 31 -3.86 -26.95 -12.85
C ALA A 31 -3.51 -25.44 -12.93
N GLU A 32 -4.07 -24.72 -13.91
CA GLU A 32 -3.93 -23.26 -14.04
C GLU A 32 -4.46 -22.52 -12.81
N LYS A 33 -5.61 -22.93 -12.29
CA LYS A 33 -6.19 -22.34 -11.09
C LYS A 33 -5.29 -22.57 -9.86
N THR A 34 -4.74 -23.78 -9.71
CA THR A 34 -3.83 -24.11 -8.61
C THR A 34 -2.55 -23.29 -8.71
N ASP A 35 -1.90 -23.24 -9.88
CA ASP A 35 -0.70 -22.43 -10.12
C ASP A 35 -0.94 -20.93 -9.83
N ARG A 36 -2.10 -20.42 -10.26
CA ARG A 36 -2.49 -19.03 -9.96
C ARG A 36 -2.65 -18.80 -8.46
N ASN A 37 -3.33 -19.70 -7.74
CA ASN A 37 -3.50 -19.58 -6.29
C ASN A 37 -2.16 -19.64 -5.54
N GLU A 38 -1.24 -20.49 -5.97
CA GLU A 38 0.12 -20.56 -5.43
C GLU A 38 0.89 -19.26 -5.66
N LYS A 39 0.77 -18.66 -6.85
CA LYS A 39 1.35 -17.34 -7.15
C LYS A 39 0.77 -16.25 -6.25
N ILE A 40 -0.55 -16.24 -6.05
CA ILE A 40 -1.22 -15.29 -5.15
C ILE A 40 -0.70 -15.45 -3.71
N ALA A 41 -0.61 -16.68 -3.21
CA ALA A 41 -0.12 -16.96 -1.86
C ALA A 41 1.34 -16.50 -1.67
N ARG A 42 2.23 -16.85 -2.62
CA ARG A 42 3.64 -16.38 -2.61
C ARG A 42 3.74 -14.86 -2.71
N GLY A 43 2.89 -14.26 -3.53
CA GLY A 43 2.84 -12.81 -3.69
C GLY A 43 2.44 -12.11 -2.41
N TRP A 44 1.45 -12.65 -1.71
CA TRP A 44 1.03 -12.13 -0.40
C TRP A 44 2.16 -12.22 0.64
N GLU A 45 2.80 -13.38 0.76
CA GLU A 45 3.91 -13.60 1.70
C GLU A 45 5.06 -12.61 1.45
N ALA A 46 5.44 -12.43 0.19
CA ALA A 46 6.49 -11.48 -0.20
C ALA A 46 6.09 -10.02 0.13
N LEU A 47 4.83 -9.66 -0.10
CA LEU A 47 4.30 -8.34 0.20
C LEU A 47 4.24 -8.07 1.71
N GLU A 48 3.74 -9.03 2.49
CA GLU A 48 3.66 -8.94 3.95
C GLU A 48 5.06 -8.74 4.56
N LYS A 49 6.06 -9.46 4.08
CA LYS A 49 7.46 -9.29 4.52
C LYS A 49 7.94 -7.85 4.27
N GLU A 50 7.60 -7.26 3.13
CA GLU A 50 7.96 -5.87 2.81
C GLU A 50 7.19 -4.85 3.67
N LEU A 51 5.91 -5.09 3.96
CA LEU A 51 5.11 -4.24 4.85
C LEU A 51 5.64 -4.29 6.30
N ARG A 52 6.00 -5.48 6.79
CA ARG A 52 6.60 -5.65 8.13
C ARG A 52 7.93 -4.91 8.26
N LYS A 53 8.78 -4.88 7.23
CA LYS A 53 10.03 -4.10 7.25
C LYS A 53 9.76 -2.60 7.43
N ARG A 54 8.60 -2.12 6.99
CA ARG A 54 8.15 -0.73 7.13
C ARG A 54 7.35 -0.49 8.43
N GLY A 55 7.27 -1.49 9.31
CA GLY A 55 6.55 -1.40 10.59
C GLY A 55 5.02 -1.44 10.44
N LEU A 56 4.50 -1.90 9.30
CA LEU A 56 3.09 -2.20 9.14
C LEU A 56 2.84 -3.65 9.51
N THR A 57 2.10 -3.87 10.60
CA THR A 57 1.62 -5.19 10.97
C THR A 57 0.33 -5.49 10.22
N VAL A 58 0.30 -6.62 9.54
CA VAL A 58 -0.90 -7.10 8.85
C VAL A 58 -1.64 -8.03 9.80
N GLU A 59 -2.62 -7.50 10.53
CA GLU A 59 -3.49 -8.30 11.40
C GLU A 59 -4.59 -8.97 10.57
N ASN A 60 -5.11 -8.26 9.56
CA ASN A 60 -6.11 -8.78 8.65
C ASN A 60 -5.76 -8.38 7.21
N GLN A 61 -5.76 -9.37 6.29
CA GLN A 61 -5.51 -9.12 4.85
C GLN A 61 -6.57 -8.21 4.23
N GLU A 62 -7.79 -8.23 4.75
CA GLU A 62 -8.92 -7.48 4.22
C GLU A 62 -8.72 -5.95 4.34
N ASP A 63 -7.98 -5.49 5.34
CA ASP A 63 -7.70 -4.07 5.54
C ASP A 63 -6.89 -3.46 4.38
N PHE A 64 -6.14 -4.30 3.66
CA PHE A 64 -5.32 -3.88 2.52
C PHE A 64 -6.04 -4.02 1.17
N VAL A 65 -7.23 -4.61 1.12
CA VAL A 65 -7.99 -4.81 -0.13
C VAL A 65 -8.28 -3.50 -0.87
N PRO A 66 -8.74 -2.42 -0.22
CA PRO A 66 -8.97 -1.14 -0.91
C PRO A 66 -7.69 -0.59 -1.53
N GLY A 67 -6.57 -0.65 -0.80
CA GLY A 67 -5.26 -0.24 -1.27
C GLY A 67 -4.76 -1.09 -2.44
N LEU A 68 -4.89 -2.41 -2.36
CA LEU A 68 -4.52 -3.34 -3.43
C LEU A 68 -5.35 -3.10 -4.71
N ASN A 69 -6.65 -2.83 -4.58
CA ASN A 69 -7.49 -2.50 -5.72
C ASN A 69 -7.12 -1.15 -6.36
N LYS A 70 -6.67 -0.18 -5.55
CA LYS A 70 -6.11 1.08 -6.08
C LYS A 70 -4.82 0.81 -6.85
N VAL A 71 -3.90 0.04 -6.28
CA VAL A 71 -2.64 -0.37 -6.94
C VAL A 71 -2.93 -1.16 -8.22
N ALA A 72 -3.94 -2.04 -8.22
CA ALA A 72 -4.36 -2.76 -9.42
C ALA A 72 -4.72 -1.80 -10.55
N ARG A 73 -5.56 -0.79 -10.27
CA ARG A 73 -5.92 0.24 -11.27
C ARG A 73 -4.71 0.99 -11.79
N ASP A 74 -3.80 1.38 -10.90
CA ASP A 74 -2.57 2.09 -11.27
C ASP A 74 -1.62 1.27 -12.16
N LEU A 75 -1.71 -0.06 -12.05
CA LEU A 75 -0.91 -1.01 -12.83
C LEU A 75 -1.67 -1.57 -14.06
N GLY A 76 -2.92 -1.16 -14.28
CA GLY A 76 -3.76 -1.69 -15.36
C GLY A 76 -4.19 -3.14 -15.16
N LEU A 77 -4.27 -3.61 -13.90
CA LEU A 77 -4.67 -4.96 -13.51
C LEU A 77 -6.14 -4.99 -13.06
N SER A 78 -6.78 -6.16 -13.14
CA SER A 78 -8.22 -6.31 -12.87
C SER A 78 -8.58 -6.21 -11.39
N GLY A 79 -7.65 -6.55 -10.46
CA GLY A 79 -7.92 -6.49 -9.04
C GLY A 79 -6.77 -7.01 -8.16
N LYS A 80 -7.05 -7.13 -6.86
CA LYS A 80 -6.06 -7.53 -5.85
C LYS A 80 -5.33 -8.83 -6.18
N ASP A 81 -6.06 -9.83 -6.67
CA ASP A 81 -5.51 -11.16 -6.95
C ASP A 81 -4.50 -11.12 -8.10
N ASP A 82 -4.72 -10.25 -9.09
CA ASP A 82 -3.79 -10.06 -10.21
C ASP A 82 -2.51 -9.34 -9.75
N VAL A 83 -2.62 -8.37 -8.83
CA VAL A 83 -1.45 -7.73 -8.21
C VAL A 83 -0.63 -8.76 -7.45
N LEU A 84 -1.27 -9.58 -6.62
CA LEU A 84 -0.61 -10.61 -5.84
C LEU A 84 0.01 -11.69 -6.72
N ALA A 85 -0.72 -12.13 -7.76
CA ALA A 85 -0.20 -13.09 -8.74
C ALA A 85 1.02 -12.52 -9.49
N ALA A 86 1.01 -11.24 -9.86
CA ALA A 86 2.13 -10.56 -10.51
C ALA A 86 3.36 -10.47 -9.58
N VAL A 87 3.15 -10.21 -8.28
CA VAL A 87 4.22 -10.22 -7.28
C VAL A 87 4.77 -11.65 -7.11
N GLY A 88 3.91 -12.64 -6.96
CA GLY A 88 4.32 -14.04 -6.79
C GLY A 88 4.95 -14.67 -8.02
N ALA A 89 4.65 -14.15 -9.21
CA ALA A 89 5.30 -14.52 -10.47
C ALA A 89 6.63 -13.75 -10.70
N GLY A 90 6.94 -12.73 -9.87
CA GLY A 90 8.13 -11.90 -10.03
C GLY A 90 8.03 -10.82 -11.12
N THR A 91 6.87 -10.64 -11.74
CA THR A 91 6.63 -9.61 -12.77
C THR A 91 6.46 -8.22 -12.17
N SER A 92 6.05 -8.14 -10.89
CA SER A 92 5.99 -6.91 -10.11
C SER A 92 6.82 -7.04 -8.85
N GLY A 93 7.67 -6.05 -8.56
CA GLY A 93 8.51 -6.05 -7.36
C GLY A 93 7.65 -5.85 -6.08
N PRO A 94 7.80 -6.70 -5.04
CA PRO A 94 7.05 -6.57 -3.80
C PRO A 94 7.29 -5.23 -3.10
N SER A 95 8.50 -4.69 -3.19
CA SER A 95 8.84 -3.38 -2.63
C SER A 95 8.09 -2.23 -3.30
N THR A 96 7.95 -2.27 -4.64
CA THR A 96 7.21 -1.26 -5.41
C THR A 96 5.72 -1.29 -5.06
N VAL A 97 5.14 -2.49 -4.95
CA VAL A 97 3.73 -2.65 -4.55
C VAL A 97 3.52 -2.17 -3.12
N ALA A 98 4.44 -2.52 -2.20
CA ALA A 98 4.40 -2.06 -0.81
C ALA A 98 4.45 -0.52 -0.70
N GLN A 99 5.31 0.15 -1.47
CA GLN A 99 5.37 1.62 -1.50
C GLN A 99 4.04 2.25 -1.93
N LYS A 100 3.42 1.70 -3.00
CA LYS A 100 2.10 2.17 -3.46
C LYS A 100 1.00 1.93 -2.43
N LEU A 101 1.05 0.81 -1.69
CA LEU A 101 0.12 0.52 -0.59
C LEU A 101 0.31 1.50 0.58
N VAL A 102 1.55 1.77 0.97
CA VAL A 102 1.85 2.77 2.01
C VAL A 102 1.32 4.14 1.61
N LEU A 103 1.55 4.56 0.37
CA LEU A 103 1.01 5.82 -0.14
C LEU A 103 -0.52 5.85 -0.10
N ALA A 104 -1.19 4.78 -0.54
CA ALA A 104 -2.64 4.66 -0.48
C ALA A 104 -3.16 4.73 0.96
N TYR A 105 -2.49 4.06 1.89
CA TYR A 105 -2.80 4.08 3.31
C TYR A 105 -2.66 5.49 3.92
N LEU A 106 -1.55 6.19 3.62
CA LEU A 106 -1.34 7.57 4.08
C LEU A 106 -2.39 8.52 3.52
N GLN A 107 -2.74 8.39 2.23
CA GLN A 107 -3.78 9.21 1.59
C GLN A 107 -5.17 9.01 2.21
N GLN A 108 -5.49 7.80 2.67
CA GLN A 108 -6.76 7.53 3.36
C GLN A 108 -6.82 8.19 4.74
N ARG A 109 -5.68 8.30 5.42
CA ARG A 109 -5.59 8.92 6.75
C ARG A 109 -5.40 10.44 6.70
N HIS A 110 -5.00 10.98 5.57
CA HIS A 110 -4.81 12.40 5.31
C HIS A 110 -5.65 12.82 4.09
N PRO A 111 -6.99 12.80 4.17
CA PRO A 111 -7.79 13.37 3.10
C PRO A 111 -7.50 14.86 3.01
N ALA A 112 -6.99 15.30 1.86
CA ALA A 112 -6.59 16.68 1.61
C ALA A 112 -7.76 17.70 1.67
N ASP A 113 -9.00 17.24 1.88
CA ASP A 113 -10.22 18.04 1.68
C ASP A 113 -11.31 17.92 2.77
N ASP A 114 -11.01 17.57 4.00
CA ASP A 114 -12.05 17.67 5.04
C ASP A 114 -11.80 18.84 6.00
N LEU A 115 -11.97 20.06 5.46
CA LEU A 115 -12.07 21.30 6.23
C LEU A 115 -13.35 21.38 7.08
N SER A 116 -14.28 20.43 6.95
CA SER A 116 -15.59 20.47 7.63
C SER A 116 -15.61 19.75 8.98
N THR A 117 -14.62 18.90 9.29
CA THR A 117 -14.56 18.16 10.56
C THR A 117 -13.69 18.81 11.65
N LEU A 118 -13.12 20.00 11.40
CA LEU A 118 -12.30 20.74 12.36
C LEU A 118 -13.10 21.51 13.41
N VAL A 119 -14.42 21.27 13.52
CA VAL A 119 -15.24 21.80 14.62
C VAL A 119 -15.50 20.71 15.65
N LYS A 120 -14.45 20.14 16.23
CA LYS A 120 -14.50 19.51 17.56
C LYS A 120 -13.46 20.17 18.44
N GLU A 121 -13.94 20.68 19.56
CA GLU A 121 -13.14 21.33 20.60
C GLU A 121 -11.98 20.44 21.02
N ASN A 122 -10.80 20.71 20.47
CA ASN A 122 -9.54 20.15 20.95
C ASN A 122 -8.86 21.16 21.87
N PRO A 123 -8.17 20.70 22.93
CA PRO A 123 -7.45 21.59 23.84
C PRO A 123 -6.42 22.44 23.06
N PRO A 124 -6.05 23.64 23.57
CA PRO A 124 -5.28 24.62 22.83
C PRO A 124 -3.89 24.07 22.48
N VAL A 125 -3.72 23.77 21.19
CA VAL A 125 -2.41 23.41 20.64
C VAL A 125 -1.55 24.66 20.61
N ARG A 126 -0.43 24.66 21.32
CA ARG A 126 0.54 25.77 21.28
C ARG A 126 1.13 25.87 19.86
N ARG A 127 0.94 27.04 19.25
CA ARG A 127 1.45 27.35 17.93
C ARG A 127 2.97 27.45 17.99
N HIS A 128 3.65 26.64 17.19
CA HIS A 128 5.03 26.92 16.82
C HIS A 128 5.06 27.89 15.63
N ASP A 129 6.16 28.63 15.47
CA ASP A 129 6.39 29.64 14.43
C ASP A 129 6.25 29.15 12.96
N SER A 130 5.96 27.90 12.76
CA SER A 130 5.56 27.30 11.50
C SER A 130 4.07 26.97 11.54
N ASP A 131 3.31 27.37 10.53
CA ASP A 131 1.87 27.12 10.35
C ASP A 131 1.54 25.60 10.22
N ILE A 132 2.09 24.75 11.09
CA ILE A 132 1.94 23.30 11.09
C ILE A 132 1.37 22.83 12.42
N ILE A 133 0.28 22.07 12.35
CA ILE A 133 -0.40 21.45 13.49
C ILE A 133 0.03 19.99 13.56
N VAL A 134 0.51 19.56 14.73
CA VAL A 134 0.85 18.15 15.02
C VAL A 134 -0.22 17.58 15.92
N GLU A 135 -0.81 16.46 15.54
CA GLU A 135 -1.80 15.78 16.38
C GLU A 135 -1.09 15.04 17.53
N GLY A 136 -1.49 15.35 18.77
CA GLY A 136 -1.13 14.57 19.97
C GLY A 136 0.04 15.07 20.80
N GLU A 137 0.92 15.96 20.34
CA GLU A 137 2.05 16.44 21.12
C GLU A 137 2.27 17.96 20.98
N GLY A 138 2.04 18.71 22.06
CA GLY A 138 2.40 20.13 22.15
C GLY A 138 3.87 20.29 22.56
N GLY A 139 4.61 21.11 21.84
CA GLY A 139 5.98 21.52 22.24
C GLY A 139 7.12 20.78 21.55
N VAL A 140 6.85 19.95 20.54
CA VAL A 140 7.88 19.27 19.76
C VAL A 140 8.41 20.17 18.66
N SER A 141 9.74 20.21 18.49
CA SER A 141 10.37 20.94 17.38
C SER A 141 9.95 20.34 16.04
N VAL A 142 9.50 21.19 15.11
CA VAL A 142 9.05 20.81 13.78
C VAL A 142 10.01 21.38 12.75
N VAL A 143 10.50 20.55 11.80
CA VAL A 143 11.45 20.95 10.75
C VAL A 143 10.96 20.43 9.40
N LEU A 144 10.94 21.29 8.38
CA LEU A 144 10.64 20.87 7.01
C LEU A 144 11.79 20.04 6.41
N ALA A 145 11.44 18.94 5.74
CA ALA A 145 12.41 18.04 5.15
C ALA A 145 13.02 18.62 3.86
N ASN A 146 14.34 18.65 3.77
CA ASN A 146 15.05 19.13 2.57
C ASN A 146 14.88 18.18 1.36
N CYS A 147 14.59 16.89 1.58
CA CYS A 147 14.53 15.90 0.50
C CYS A 147 13.29 16.02 -0.40
N CYS A 148 12.21 16.65 0.09
CA CYS A 148 10.97 16.83 -0.67
C CYS A 148 10.42 18.26 -0.58
N ALA A 149 11.02 19.11 0.28
CA ALA A 149 10.72 20.53 0.44
C ALA A 149 9.20 20.84 0.40
N PRO A 150 8.40 20.32 1.37
CA PRO A 150 6.96 20.49 1.36
C PRO A 150 6.57 21.97 1.46
N ILE A 151 5.56 22.37 0.71
CA ILE A 151 5.00 23.74 0.70
C ILE A 151 3.54 23.71 1.16
N PRO A 152 2.99 24.85 1.67
CA PRO A 152 1.59 24.94 2.03
C PRO A 152 0.68 24.53 0.86
N GLY A 153 -0.26 23.61 1.13
CA GLY A 153 -1.12 22.99 0.12
C GLY A 153 -0.68 21.56 -0.30
N ASP A 154 0.57 21.18 -0.04
CA ASP A 154 0.97 19.78 -0.21
C ASP A 154 0.31 18.89 0.85
N ALA A 155 0.00 17.65 0.48
CA ALA A 155 -0.35 16.63 1.46
C ALA A 155 0.92 16.24 2.24
N ILE A 156 0.92 16.44 3.56
CA ILE A 156 2.10 16.30 4.40
C ILE A 156 1.93 15.23 5.47
N VAL A 157 3.06 14.76 5.99
CA VAL A 157 3.16 13.79 7.07
C VAL A 157 4.39 14.10 7.93
N GLY A 158 4.27 13.95 9.23
CA GLY A 158 5.38 14.09 10.18
C GLY A 158 6.13 12.76 10.35
N TYR A 159 7.43 12.83 10.55
CA TYR A 159 8.25 11.68 10.93
C TYR A 159 9.02 12.00 12.21
N SER A 160 8.76 11.25 13.28
CA SER A 160 9.43 11.42 14.57
C SER A 160 10.88 10.94 14.49
N THR A 161 11.81 11.86 14.73
CA THR A 161 13.24 11.58 14.77
C THR A 161 13.74 11.53 16.21
N ARG A 162 14.82 10.81 16.48
CA ARG A 162 15.37 10.67 17.83
C ARG A 162 15.99 11.97 18.37
N THR A 163 16.45 12.85 17.51
CA THR A 163 17.29 13.99 17.88
C THR A 163 16.77 15.36 17.44
N ARG A 164 15.92 15.41 16.41
CA ARG A 164 15.48 16.66 15.77
C ARG A 164 13.98 16.97 15.92
N GLY A 165 13.27 16.18 16.74
CA GLY A 165 11.82 16.30 16.82
C GLY A 165 11.11 15.70 15.60
N ILE A 166 10.10 16.37 15.07
CA ILE A 166 9.29 15.91 13.95
C ILE A 166 9.76 16.57 12.67
N THR A 167 10.13 15.75 11.68
CA THR A 167 10.46 16.24 10.34
C THR A 167 9.25 16.08 9.42
N ILE A 168 8.86 17.16 8.75
CA ILE A 168 7.68 17.21 7.87
C ILE A 168 8.08 16.86 6.45
N HIS A 169 7.40 15.88 5.89
CA HIS A 169 7.60 15.42 4.53
C HIS A 169 6.30 15.47 3.73
N ARG A 170 6.41 15.47 2.41
CA ARG A 170 5.27 15.13 1.55
C ARG A 170 4.94 13.65 1.69
N ILE A 171 3.67 13.29 1.59
CA ILE A 171 3.23 11.88 1.73
C ILE A 171 3.78 10.96 0.63
N ASP A 172 4.11 11.51 -0.54
CA ASP A 172 4.69 10.80 -1.68
C ASP A 172 6.23 10.74 -1.64
N CYS A 173 6.86 11.30 -0.61
CA CYS A 173 8.31 11.31 -0.48
C CYS A 173 8.88 9.89 -0.39
N PRO A 174 9.87 9.51 -1.24
CA PRO A 174 10.47 8.17 -1.20
C PRO A 174 11.04 7.78 0.17
N ASN A 175 11.56 8.75 0.93
CA ASN A 175 12.08 8.52 2.27
C ASN A 175 10.97 8.10 3.25
N ILE A 176 9.77 8.65 3.10
CA ILE A 176 8.60 8.27 3.91
C ILE A 176 8.03 6.93 3.46
N LEU A 177 7.92 6.70 2.16
CA LEU A 177 7.40 5.44 1.62
C LEU A 177 8.25 4.21 2.00
N ASN A 178 9.52 4.43 2.35
CA ASN A 178 10.45 3.41 2.84
C ASN A 178 10.69 3.48 4.36
N ALA A 179 10.09 4.44 5.06
CA ALA A 179 10.29 4.65 6.50
C ALA A 179 9.48 3.65 7.35
N GLN A 180 9.81 3.58 8.63
CA GLN A 180 9.04 2.82 9.62
C GLN A 180 7.74 3.56 9.95
N MET A 181 6.60 2.97 9.64
CA MET A 181 5.28 3.57 9.84
C MET A 181 4.94 3.86 11.30
N GLY A 182 5.48 3.09 12.27
CA GLY A 182 5.29 3.35 13.71
C GLY A 182 5.89 4.67 14.21
N ARG A 183 6.65 5.38 13.36
CA ARG A 183 7.23 6.71 13.67
C ARG A 183 6.59 7.84 12.86
N VAL A 184 5.62 7.50 12.03
CA VAL A 184 4.85 8.47 11.26
C VAL A 184 3.79 9.08 12.16
N VAL A 185 3.73 10.42 12.20
CA VAL A 185 2.77 11.20 12.95
C VAL A 185 1.89 12.01 12.01
N GLN A 186 0.64 12.17 12.39
CA GLN A 186 -0.32 12.94 11.64
C GLN A 186 -0.06 14.43 11.84
N VAL A 187 0.02 15.17 10.74
CA VAL A 187 0.26 16.61 10.74
C VAL A 187 -0.58 17.27 9.65
N SER A 188 -0.95 18.53 9.87
CA SER A 188 -1.67 19.33 8.89
C SER A 188 -1.10 20.76 8.84
N TRP A 189 -1.28 21.42 7.69
CA TRP A 189 -1.02 22.86 7.61
C TRP A 189 -2.01 23.60 8.48
N GLY A 190 -1.50 24.50 9.35
CA GLY A 190 -2.32 25.43 10.07
C GLY A 190 -2.95 26.45 9.12
N ARG A 191 -4.04 27.10 9.54
CA ARG A 191 -4.57 28.22 8.79
C ARG A 191 -3.57 29.35 8.81
N PRO A 192 -3.24 29.99 7.66
CA PRO A 192 -2.48 31.20 7.66
C PRO A 192 -3.25 32.21 8.53
N SER A 193 -2.63 32.70 9.59
CA SER A 193 -3.16 33.81 10.37
C SER A 193 -3.12 35.04 9.49
N GLY A 194 -4.20 35.30 8.75
CA GLY A 194 -4.39 36.52 8.01
C GLY A 194 -4.33 37.72 8.99
N LYS A 195 -3.20 38.40 9.02
CA LYS A 195 -3.18 39.81 9.36
C LYS A 195 -3.61 40.59 8.11
N LEU A 196 -4.83 41.06 8.10
CA LEU A 196 -5.19 42.24 7.33
C LEU A 196 -4.50 43.47 7.92
#